data_c342dcf88faa768e7400f5e6eb7eeebe
#
_entry.id   c342dcf88faa768e7400f5e6eb7eeebe
#
_cell.length_a   1.000
_cell.length_b   1.000
_cell.length_c   1.000
_cell.angle_alpha   90.00
_cell.angle_beta   90.00
_cell.angle_gamma   90.00
#
_symmetry.space_group_name_H-M   'P 1'
#
loop_
_entity.id
_entity.type
_entity.pdbx_description
1 polymer ?
#
loop_
_entity_poly.entity_id
_entity_poly.type
_entity_poly.pdbx_seq_one_letter_code
_entity_poly.pdbx_strand_id
1 'polypeptide(L)'
;MTALSAQACWLVEPGRAELRSETLPKPTADQVQVRTLHSGISRGTETLVFRGEVPASEVERMRAPFQSGDFPGPVKYGYSSVGIVEAGPAALLGRSVFCLFPHQTRYVVPAVAVHVLPDGVPLARAVLAANLETAVNALWDAAPRLGDRISVVGGGTVGLLVAWLAGRMPGCVVEVVDTHVARREVTERLGVNFAVPEAARDEADLVIHASGCTEGLATALRLAAFEAIVLELSWYGKLAVNVPLGGAFHSRRLLLKSSQVGQVATAQRSRWSRRRRIELSLSLLTDPALDALITDAAPFAALPAVLARLAGSTSDLTLCHRIDYT
;
A
#
# COMPACT_ATOMS: atom_id res chain seq x y z
N MET A 1 39.81 -2.33 4.99
CA MET A 1 38.41 -2.77 5.23
C MET A 1 37.59 -2.31 4.03
N THR A 2 37.10 -3.21 3.22
CA THR A 2 36.31 -2.93 2.02
C THR A 2 35.02 -2.16 2.38
N ALA A 3 34.75 -1.11 1.64
CA ALA A 3 33.49 -0.39 1.76
C ALA A 3 32.31 -1.35 1.42
N LEU A 4 31.25 -1.32 2.18
CA LEU A 4 30.09 -2.18 1.94
C LEU A 4 29.36 -1.70 0.69
N SER A 5 29.22 -2.59 -0.30
CA SER A 5 28.48 -2.30 -1.54
C SER A 5 27.03 -2.78 -1.44
N ALA A 6 26.13 -2.01 -2.00
CA ALA A 6 24.72 -2.35 -2.20
C ALA A 6 24.31 -2.06 -3.64
N GLN A 7 23.22 -2.69 -4.09
CA GLN A 7 22.55 -2.34 -5.33
C GLN A 7 21.16 -1.77 -5.01
N ALA A 8 20.81 -0.66 -5.66
CA ALA A 8 19.54 0.03 -5.51
C ALA A 8 18.83 0.17 -6.86
N CYS A 9 17.51 0.12 -6.84
CA CYS A 9 16.70 0.41 -8.02
C CYS A 9 16.44 1.92 -8.11
N TRP A 10 16.85 2.53 -9.22
CA TRP A 10 16.64 3.93 -9.52
C TRP A 10 15.68 4.09 -10.69
N LEU A 11 14.66 4.89 -10.51
CA LEU A 11 13.83 5.39 -11.60
C LEU A 11 14.56 6.60 -12.19
N VAL A 12 15.22 6.39 -13.32
CA VAL A 12 16.16 7.38 -13.87
C VAL A 12 15.49 8.47 -14.68
N GLU A 13 14.37 8.11 -15.29
CA GLU A 13 13.45 8.98 -15.99
C GLU A 13 12.08 8.29 -16.10
N PRO A 14 11.00 8.99 -16.43
CA PRO A 14 9.70 8.39 -16.61
C PRO A 14 9.73 7.19 -17.56
N GLY A 15 9.23 6.05 -17.09
CA GLY A 15 9.18 4.79 -17.85
C GLY A 15 10.49 3.99 -17.84
N ARG A 16 11.55 4.43 -17.17
CA ARG A 16 12.84 3.71 -17.15
C ARG A 16 13.42 3.57 -15.74
N ALA A 17 13.74 2.35 -15.37
CA ALA A 17 14.45 2.03 -14.14
C ALA A 17 15.74 1.27 -14.44
N GLU A 18 16.73 1.40 -13.55
CA GLU A 18 17.98 0.66 -13.61
C GLU A 18 18.52 0.34 -12.22
N LEU A 19 19.35 -0.68 -12.13
CA LEU A 19 20.05 -1.03 -10.89
C LEU A 19 21.39 -0.29 -10.84
N ARG A 20 21.65 0.41 -9.73
CA ARG A 20 22.90 1.15 -9.50
C ARG A 20 23.61 0.60 -8.27
N SER A 21 24.93 0.47 -8.36
CA SER A 21 25.77 0.17 -7.20
C SER A 21 25.93 1.41 -6.33
N GLU A 22 25.81 1.23 -5.02
CA GLU A 22 26.00 2.27 -4.01
C GLU A 22 26.98 1.80 -2.96
N THR A 23 27.79 2.72 -2.44
CA THR A 23 28.65 2.49 -1.29
C THR A 23 27.91 2.92 -0.03
N LEU A 24 27.80 2.02 0.94
CA LEU A 24 27.12 2.31 2.20
C LEU A 24 28.13 2.79 3.26
N PRO A 25 27.74 3.78 4.09
CA PRO A 25 28.51 4.13 5.27
C PRO A 25 28.47 2.99 6.30
N LYS A 26 29.45 2.98 7.20
CA LYS A 26 29.33 2.13 8.41
C LYS A 26 28.22 2.69 9.30
N PRO A 27 27.38 1.84 9.90
CA PRO A 27 26.39 2.31 10.85
C PRO A 27 27.06 2.93 12.08
N THR A 28 26.50 4.03 12.56
CA THR A 28 26.83 4.62 13.88
C THR A 28 26.17 3.80 14.99
N ALA A 29 26.43 4.14 16.27
CA ALA A 29 25.91 3.38 17.41
C ALA A 29 24.37 3.35 17.50
N ASP A 30 23.71 4.35 16.91
CA ASP A 30 22.24 4.51 16.87
C ASP A 30 21.61 4.07 15.55
N GLN A 31 22.41 3.50 14.63
CA GLN A 31 21.97 3.01 13.33
C GLN A 31 22.04 1.49 13.23
N VAL A 32 21.26 0.96 12.30
CA VAL A 32 21.32 -0.44 11.89
C VAL A 32 21.67 -0.56 10.42
N GLN A 33 22.43 -1.59 10.08
CA GLN A 33 22.57 -2.07 8.71
C GLN A 33 21.61 -3.23 8.51
N VAL A 34 20.77 -3.13 7.51
CA VAL A 34 19.80 -4.18 7.14
C VAL A 34 20.17 -4.79 5.79
N ARG A 35 20.16 -6.12 5.72
CA ARG A 35 20.18 -6.86 4.47
C ARG A 35 18.74 -7.20 4.10
N THR A 36 18.30 -6.72 2.96
CA THR A 36 16.97 -6.98 2.44
C THR A 36 16.84 -8.45 2.01
N LEU A 37 15.72 -9.06 2.35
CA LEU A 37 15.35 -10.41 1.89
C LEU A 37 14.17 -10.33 0.91
N HIS A 38 13.20 -9.48 1.21
CA HIS A 38 12.03 -9.26 0.37
C HIS A 38 11.68 -7.78 0.33
N SER A 39 11.08 -7.34 -0.79
CA SER A 39 10.34 -6.09 -0.84
C SER A 39 9.03 -6.28 -1.60
N GLY A 40 8.05 -5.44 -1.34
CA GLY A 40 6.76 -5.47 -2.04
C GLY A 40 6.59 -4.26 -2.95
N ILE A 41 6.09 -4.48 -4.16
CA ILE A 41 5.71 -3.38 -5.05
C ILE A 41 4.26 -2.98 -4.74
N SER A 42 4.06 -1.74 -4.36
CA SER A 42 2.74 -1.13 -4.24
C SER A 42 2.30 -0.61 -5.62
N ARG A 43 1.64 -1.48 -6.39
CA ARG A 43 1.35 -1.27 -7.81
C ARG A 43 0.78 0.12 -8.12
N GLY A 44 -0.26 0.57 -7.40
CA GLY A 44 -0.90 1.86 -7.68
C GLY A 44 0.07 3.03 -7.62
N THR A 45 0.74 3.20 -6.49
CA THR A 45 1.65 4.34 -6.25
C THR A 45 2.94 4.22 -7.05
N GLU A 46 3.58 3.04 -7.05
CA GLU A 46 4.89 2.91 -7.67
C GLU A 46 4.84 2.96 -9.20
N THR A 47 3.75 2.47 -9.82
CA THR A 47 3.59 2.64 -11.27
C THR A 47 3.30 4.08 -11.68
N LEU A 48 2.58 4.84 -10.82
CA LEU A 48 2.35 6.27 -11.02
C LEU A 48 3.67 7.05 -10.95
N VAL A 49 4.52 6.75 -9.95
CA VAL A 49 5.86 7.33 -9.82
C VAL A 49 6.75 6.92 -10.99
N PHE A 50 6.73 5.64 -11.40
CA PHE A 50 7.50 5.15 -12.54
C PHE A 50 7.13 5.84 -13.85
N ARG A 51 5.85 6.20 -14.05
CA ARG A 51 5.40 6.98 -15.21
C ARG A 51 5.70 8.47 -15.13
N GLY A 52 6.22 8.97 -14.00
CA GLY A 52 6.47 10.40 -13.77
C GLY A 52 5.18 11.22 -13.60
N GLU A 53 4.13 10.60 -13.08
CA GLU A 53 2.78 11.19 -12.96
C GLU A 53 2.55 11.91 -11.61
N VAL A 54 3.60 12.15 -10.83
CA VAL A 54 3.50 12.94 -9.60
C VAL A 54 3.26 14.41 -9.95
N PRO A 55 2.17 15.05 -9.45
CA PRO A 55 1.92 16.47 -9.68
C PRO A 55 3.04 17.33 -9.07
N ALA A 56 3.43 18.39 -9.78
CA ALA A 56 4.52 19.27 -9.32
C ALA A 56 4.24 19.90 -7.93
N SER A 57 2.98 20.19 -7.62
CA SER A 57 2.56 20.73 -6.32
C SER A 57 2.70 19.73 -5.17
N GLU A 58 2.79 18.44 -5.46
CA GLU A 58 2.79 17.37 -4.45
C GLU A 58 4.15 16.68 -4.27
N VAL A 59 5.17 17.11 -5.00
CA VAL A 59 6.51 16.49 -4.99
C VAL A 59 7.06 16.36 -3.56
N GLU A 60 7.00 17.40 -2.75
CA GLU A 60 7.50 17.36 -1.37
C GLU A 60 6.61 16.52 -0.43
N ARG A 61 5.28 16.63 -0.56
CA ARG A 61 4.34 15.93 0.32
C ARG A 61 4.29 14.43 0.07
N MET A 62 4.54 14.01 -1.17
CA MET A 62 4.44 12.62 -1.60
C MET A 62 5.78 11.89 -1.58
N ARG A 63 6.83 12.50 -1.03
CA ARG A 63 8.11 11.81 -0.81
C ARG A 63 7.90 10.59 0.11
N ALA A 64 8.43 9.45 -0.33
CA ALA A 64 8.49 8.27 0.52
C ALA A 64 9.57 8.43 1.62
N PRO A 65 9.45 7.76 2.76
CA PRO A 65 10.53 7.67 3.72
C PRO A 65 11.82 7.16 3.05
N PHE A 66 12.96 7.76 3.39
CA PHE A 66 14.28 7.41 2.81
C PHE A 66 14.39 7.49 1.29
N GLN A 67 13.46 8.15 0.62
CA GLN A 67 13.60 8.46 -0.80
C GLN A 67 14.89 9.26 -1.04
N SER A 68 15.65 8.88 -2.06
CA SER A 68 16.80 9.63 -2.56
C SER A 68 16.50 10.15 -3.96
N GLY A 69 16.97 11.37 -4.26
CA GLY A 69 16.62 12.06 -5.51
C GLY A 69 15.18 12.60 -5.48
N ASP A 70 14.74 13.17 -6.61
CA ASP A 70 13.50 13.92 -6.72
C ASP A 70 12.65 13.45 -7.91
N PHE A 71 11.32 13.62 -7.80
CA PHE A 71 10.42 13.35 -8.91
C PHE A 71 10.61 14.37 -10.05
N PRO A 72 10.49 13.97 -11.33
CA PRO A 72 10.12 12.61 -11.78
C PRO A 72 11.30 11.63 -11.86
N GLY A 73 12.53 12.09 -11.59
CA GLY A 73 13.73 11.27 -11.60
C GLY A 73 15.02 12.08 -11.91
N PRO A 74 16.22 11.53 -11.61
CA PRO A 74 16.45 10.22 -10.99
C PRO A 74 15.97 10.15 -9.54
N VAL A 75 15.22 9.11 -9.21
CA VAL A 75 14.70 8.89 -7.86
C VAL A 75 14.80 7.42 -7.46
N LYS A 76 15.25 7.16 -6.22
CA LYS A 76 15.19 5.85 -5.58
C LYS A 76 13.91 5.78 -4.74
N TYR A 77 12.98 4.92 -5.14
CA TYR A 77 11.63 4.86 -4.59
C TYR A 77 11.24 3.46 -4.14
N GLY A 78 10.17 3.37 -3.38
CA GLY A 78 9.67 2.18 -2.73
C GLY A 78 9.59 2.39 -1.22
N TYR A 79 8.81 1.56 -0.51
CA TYR A 79 8.59 1.74 0.93
C TYR A 79 8.16 0.45 1.63
N SER A 80 8.52 -0.70 1.10
CA SER A 80 8.13 -1.99 1.68
C SER A 80 9.31 -2.96 1.66
N SER A 81 10.24 -2.80 2.60
CA SER A 81 11.44 -3.62 2.73
C SER A 81 11.37 -4.51 3.97
N VAL A 82 11.67 -5.79 3.79
CA VAL A 82 11.79 -6.80 4.84
C VAL A 82 13.20 -7.39 4.80
N GLY A 83 13.88 -7.44 5.95
CA GLY A 83 15.25 -7.89 5.97
C GLY A 83 15.73 -8.33 7.35
N ILE A 84 17.03 -8.58 7.46
CA ILE A 84 17.71 -8.97 8.71
C ILE A 84 18.74 -7.90 9.06
N VAL A 85 18.80 -7.53 10.33
CA VAL A 85 19.82 -6.62 10.86
C VAL A 85 21.18 -7.33 10.91
N GLU A 86 22.14 -6.87 10.11
CA GLU A 86 23.51 -7.43 10.05
C GLU A 86 24.50 -6.68 10.98
N ALA A 87 24.24 -5.39 11.28
CA ALA A 87 25.04 -4.59 12.19
C ALA A 87 24.19 -3.54 12.89
N GLY A 88 24.59 -3.15 14.12
CA GLY A 88 23.91 -2.14 14.93
C GLY A 88 23.83 -2.52 16.41
N PRO A 89 22.89 -1.95 17.18
CA PRO A 89 22.69 -2.29 18.58
C PRO A 89 22.45 -3.79 18.79
N ALA A 90 23.08 -4.37 19.84
CA ALA A 90 23.07 -5.81 20.11
C ALA A 90 21.63 -6.41 20.20
N ALA A 91 20.66 -5.65 20.73
CA ALA A 91 19.27 -6.08 20.85
C ALA A 91 18.57 -6.29 19.48
N LEU A 92 19.10 -5.72 18.40
CA LEU A 92 18.53 -5.82 17.05
C LEU A 92 19.30 -6.77 16.15
N LEU A 93 20.53 -7.16 16.49
CA LEU A 93 21.36 -8.06 15.67
C LEU A 93 20.64 -9.39 15.37
N GLY A 94 20.61 -9.77 14.11
CA GLY A 94 19.95 -11.00 13.64
C GLY A 94 18.42 -10.94 13.65
N ARG A 95 17.81 -9.86 14.11
CA ARG A 95 16.35 -9.73 14.12
C ARG A 95 15.83 -9.48 12.70
N SER A 96 14.71 -10.12 12.40
CA SER A 96 13.92 -9.83 11.21
C SER A 96 13.15 -8.54 11.40
N VAL A 97 13.25 -7.63 10.43
CA VAL A 97 12.67 -6.29 10.52
C VAL A 97 11.95 -5.87 9.24
N PHE A 98 10.96 -5.02 9.41
CA PHE A 98 10.33 -4.23 8.36
C PHE A 98 10.84 -2.78 8.42
N CYS A 99 11.03 -2.16 7.25
CA CYS A 99 11.35 -0.75 7.14
C CYS A 99 10.65 -0.14 5.91
N LEU A 100 10.16 1.09 6.04
CA LEU A 100 9.66 1.88 4.92
C LEU A 100 10.85 2.38 4.08
N PHE A 101 11.55 1.47 3.40
CA PHE A 101 12.78 1.75 2.66
C PHE A 101 12.63 1.38 1.17
N PRO A 102 13.25 2.15 0.25
CA PRO A 102 13.28 1.85 -1.18
C PRO A 102 13.87 0.47 -1.52
N HIS A 103 13.63 0.01 -2.74
CA HIS A 103 14.15 -1.27 -3.25
C HIS A 103 15.67 -1.25 -3.35
N GLN A 104 16.35 -1.88 -2.38
CA GLN A 104 17.81 -1.92 -2.26
C GLN A 104 18.26 -3.17 -1.53
N THR A 105 19.42 -3.73 -1.90
CA THR A 105 19.91 -5.00 -1.33
C THR A 105 20.37 -4.87 0.12
N ARG A 106 20.97 -3.75 0.49
CA ARG A 106 21.40 -3.40 1.85
C ARG A 106 21.26 -1.91 2.07
N TYR A 107 21.00 -1.51 3.30
CA TYR A 107 20.90 -0.09 3.65
C TYR A 107 21.25 0.16 5.11
N VAL A 108 21.56 1.42 5.44
CA VAL A 108 21.82 1.88 6.81
C VAL A 108 20.78 2.94 7.15
N VAL A 109 20.10 2.75 8.29
CA VAL A 109 19.05 3.67 8.79
C VAL A 109 19.15 3.82 10.31
N PRO A 110 18.56 4.88 10.90
CA PRO A 110 18.40 4.95 12.35
C PRO A 110 17.69 3.72 12.90
N ALA A 111 18.15 3.18 14.02
CA ALA A 111 17.57 1.99 14.64
C ALA A 111 16.06 2.13 14.96
N VAL A 112 15.61 3.36 15.20
CA VAL A 112 14.20 3.68 15.41
C VAL A 112 13.35 3.59 14.15
N ALA A 113 13.94 3.50 12.97
CA ALA A 113 13.22 3.40 11.69
C ALA A 113 12.84 1.95 11.33
N VAL A 114 13.43 0.97 12.00
CA VAL A 114 13.08 -0.43 11.78
C VAL A 114 12.04 -0.91 12.81
N HIS A 115 11.19 -1.85 12.36
CA HIS A 115 10.18 -2.49 13.17
C HIS A 115 10.45 -3.98 13.19
N VAL A 116 10.74 -4.53 14.38
CA VAL A 116 10.93 -5.97 14.55
C VAL A 116 9.64 -6.70 14.20
N LEU A 117 9.75 -7.73 13.38
CA LEU A 117 8.59 -8.53 13.01
C LEU A 117 8.08 -9.30 14.23
N PRO A 118 6.76 -9.29 14.47
CA PRO A 118 6.16 -10.16 15.50
C PRO A 118 6.38 -11.64 15.18
N ASP A 119 6.44 -12.45 16.23
CA ASP A 119 6.50 -13.90 16.09
C ASP A 119 5.28 -14.41 15.30
N GLY A 120 5.51 -15.37 14.40
CA GLY A 120 4.47 -15.95 13.55
C GLY A 120 4.16 -15.16 12.27
N VAL A 121 4.78 -13.99 12.04
CA VAL A 121 4.65 -13.26 10.77
C VAL A 121 5.71 -13.74 9.77
N PRO A 122 5.34 -14.40 8.66
CA PRO A 122 6.30 -14.81 7.65
C PRO A 122 6.96 -13.61 6.98
N LEU A 123 8.27 -13.66 6.74
CA LEU A 123 9.04 -12.60 6.07
C LEU A 123 8.41 -12.20 4.73
N ALA A 124 8.02 -13.19 3.93
CA ALA A 124 7.40 -12.97 2.63
C ALA A 124 6.07 -12.19 2.73
N ARG A 125 5.26 -12.44 3.78
CA ARG A 125 3.99 -11.75 3.99
C ARG A 125 4.18 -10.34 4.55
N ALA A 126 5.27 -10.10 5.28
CA ALA A 126 5.55 -8.80 5.88
C ALA A 126 5.71 -7.66 4.85
N VAL A 127 5.92 -7.97 3.57
CA VAL A 127 5.92 -6.97 2.47
C VAL A 127 4.57 -6.25 2.31
N LEU A 128 3.49 -6.80 2.85
CA LEU A 128 2.15 -6.17 2.84
C LEU A 128 1.99 -5.07 3.91
N ALA A 129 2.95 -4.91 4.83
CA ALA A 129 2.79 -4.07 6.01
C ALA A 129 2.43 -2.61 5.68
N ALA A 130 3.09 -1.99 4.69
CA ALA A 130 2.79 -0.62 4.29
C ALA A 130 1.38 -0.46 3.70
N ASN A 131 0.94 -1.43 2.90
CA ASN A 131 -0.41 -1.42 2.32
C ASN A 131 -1.47 -1.69 3.40
N LEU A 132 -1.17 -2.57 4.35
CA LEU A 132 -2.05 -2.83 5.49
C LEU A 132 -2.13 -1.62 6.44
N GLU A 133 -1.02 -0.89 6.62
CA GLU A 133 -1.02 0.38 7.35
C GLU A 133 -1.97 1.40 6.70
N THR A 134 -1.97 1.45 5.37
CA THR A 134 -2.93 2.28 4.61
C THR A 134 -4.37 1.85 4.88
N ALA A 135 -4.66 0.55 4.85
CA ALA A 135 -5.99 0.02 5.12
C ALA A 135 -6.46 0.31 6.57
N VAL A 136 -5.57 0.16 7.56
CA VAL A 136 -5.87 0.52 8.96
C VAL A 136 -6.21 2.00 9.09
N ASN A 137 -5.40 2.88 8.49
CA ASN A 137 -5.66 4.32 8.53
C ASN A 137 -6.96 4.69 7.83
N ALA A 138 -7.27 4.04 6.70
CA ALA A 138 -8.50 4.23 5.96
C ALA A 138 -9.74 3.91 6.81
N LEU A 139 -9.74 2.78 7.53
CA LEU A 139 -10.84 2.42 8.42
C LEU A 139 -10.95 3.38 9.61
N TRP A 140 -9.85 3.90 10.13
CA TRP A 140 -9.90 4.94 11.16
C TRP A 140 -10.50 6.25 10.65
N ASP A 141 -10.24 6.62 9.39
CA ASP A 141 -10.84 7.81 8.75
C ASP A 141 -12.29 7.58 8.36
N ALA A 142 -12.64 6.38 7.88
CA ALA A 142 -14.00 5.99 7.52
C ALA A 142 -14.91 5.85 8.74
N ALA A 143 -14.35 5.39 9.87
CA ALA A 143 -15.06 5.14 11.13
C ALA A 143 -16.31 4.24 10.98
N PRO A 144 -16.19 3.03 10.37
CA PRO A 144 -17.31 2.12 10.23
C PRO A 144 -17.89 1.73 11.59
N ARG A 145 -19.18 1.40 11.61
CA ARG A 145 -19.91 0.97 12.79
C ARG A 145 -20.25 -0.51 12.71
N LEU A 146 -20.50 -1.11 13.85
CA LEU A 146 -21.01 -2.49 13.91
C LEU A 146 -22.32 -2.59 13.11
N GLY A 147 -22.40 -3.58 12.23
CA GLY A 147 -23.58 -3.83 11.41
C GLY A 147 -23.64 -3.06 10.08
N ASP A 148 -22.68 -2.18 9.77
CA ASP A 148 -22.66 -1.44 8.51
C ASP A 148 -22.58 -2.38 7.29
N ARG A 149 -23.28 -2.01 6.24
CA ARG A 149 -23.08 -2.53 4.88
C ARG A 149 -21.99 -1.69 4.22
N ILE A 150 -20.89 -2.34 3.86
CA ILE A 150 -19.70 -1.66 3.36
C ILE A 150 -19.38 -2.14 1.95
N SER A 151 -19.37 -1.21 0.99
CA SER A 151 -18.90 -1.49 -0.37
C SER A 151 -17.47 -0.98 -0.55
N VAL A 152 -16.56 -1.85 -1.02
CA VAL A 152 -15.19 -1.49 -1.38
C VAL A 152 -15.05 -1.54 -2.89
N VAL A 153 -15.01 -0.39 -3.55
CA VAL A 153 -14.89 -0.27 -5.00
C VAL A 153 -13.42 -0.24 -5.41
N GLY A 154 -12.98 -1.32 -6.04
CA GLY A 154 -11.60 -1.58 -6.43
C GLY A 154 -10.97 -2.72 -5.62
N GLY A 155 -10.87 -3.92 -6.22
CA GLY A 155 -10.26 -5.14 -5.69
C GLY A 155 -8.75 -5.21 -5.86
N GLY A 156 -8.04 -4.07 -5.76
CA GLY A 156 -6.58 -4.02 -5.66
C GLY A 156 -6.08 -4.38 -4.27
N THR A 157 -4.76 -4.44 -4.07
CA THR A 157 -4.15 -4.83 -2.78
C THR A 157 -4.70 -4.04 -1.59
N VAL A 158 -4.79 -2.71 -1.70
CA VAL A 158 -5.30 -1.86 -0.61
C VAL A 158 -6.79 -2.10 -0.39
N GLY A 159 -7.61 -2.13 -1.45
CA GLY A 159 -9.06 -2.38 -1.33
C GLY A 159 -9.36 -3.73 -0.70
N LEU A 160 -8.64 -4.79 -1.09
CA LEU A 160 -8.79 -6.13 -0.51
C LEU A 160 -8.35 -6.17 0.97
N LEU A 161 -7.30 -5.46 1.36
CA LEU A 161 -6.88 -5.34 2.76
C LEU A 161 -7.92 -4.58 3.60
N VAL A 162 -8.51 -3.51 3.05
CA VAL A 162 -9.61 -2.78 3.70
C VAL A 162 -10.83 -3.70 3.87
N ALA A 163 -11.21 -4.42 2.81
CA ALA A 163 -12.35 -5.35 2.86
C ALA A 163 -12.12 -6.48 3.88
N TRP A 164 -10.91 -7.05 3.89
CA TRP A 164 -10.51 -8.07 4.86
C TRP A 164 -10.62 -7.58 6.31
N LEU A 165 -10.15 -6.37 6.61
CA LEU A 165 -10.27 -5.77 7.95
C LEU A 165 -11.73 -5.47 8.31
N ALA A 166 -12.48 -4.85 7.42
CA ALA A 166 -13.88 -4.49 7.64
C ALA A 166 -14.76 -5.73 7.84
N GLY A 167 -14.50 -6.81 7.08
CA GLY A 167 -15.21 -8.09 7.21
C GLY A 167 -15.01 -8.81 8.55
N ARG A 168 -14.02 -8.38 9.35
CA ARG A 168 -13.78 -8.89 10.72
C ARG A 168 -14.49 -8.08 11.80
N MET A 169 -15.16 -7.01 11.41
CA MET A 169 -15.98 -6.24 12.35
C MET A 169 -17.34 -6.91 12.54
N PRO A 170 -17.76 -7.13 13.80
CA PRO A 170 -19.01 -7.85 14.08
C PRO A 170 -20.22 -7.22 13.40
N GLY A 171 -20.97 -8.06 12.66
CA GLY A 171 -22.21 -7.67 11.99
C GLY A 171 -22.02 -6.89 10.68
N CYS A 172 -20.82 -6.46 10.33
CA CYS A 172 -20.58 -5.79 9.05
C CYS A 172 -20.76 -6.76 7.88
N VAL A 173 -21.41 -6.31 6.82
CA VAL A 173 -21.56 -7.02 5.55
C VAL A 173 -20.71 -6.31 4.50
N VAL A 174 -19.61 -6.94 4.08
CA VAL A 174 -18.63 -6.33 3.17
C VAL A 174 -18.72 -6.94 1.78
N GLU A 175 -18.75 -6.09 0.76
CA GLU A 175 -18.73 -6.48 -0.64
C GLU A 175 -17.61 -5.72 -1.38
N VAL A 176 -16.73 -6.47 -2.05
CA VAL A 176 -15.73 -5.89 -2.97
C VAL A 176 -16.36 -5.79 -4.35
N VAL A 177 -16.30 -4.61 -4.93
CA VAL A 177 -16.82 -4.33 -6.27
C VAL A 177 -15.66 -4.08 -7.22
N ASP A 178 -15.51 -4.95 -8.24
CA ASP A 178 -14.44 -4.83 -9.24
C ASP A 178 -14.92 -5.32 -10.61
N THR A 179 -14.38 -4.72 -11.67
CA THR A 179 -14.67 -5.12 -13.05
C THR A 179 -14.02 -6.45 -13.43
N HIS A 180 -12.94 -6.83 -12.77
CA HIS A 180 -12.20 -8.06 -13.03
C HIS A 180 -12.78 -9.24 -12.22
N VAL A 181 -13.58 -10.07 -12.87
CA VAL A 181 -14.20 -11.26 -12.25
C VAL A 181 -13.18 -12.20 -11.59
N ALA A 182 -11.96 -12.25 -12.09
CA ALA A 182 -10.87 -13.03 -11.49
C ALA A 182 -10.52 -12.60 -10.05
N ARG A 183 -10.93 -11.41 -9.60
CA ARG A 183 -10.80 -10.95 -8.20
C ARG A 183 -11.72 -11.69 -7.23
N ARG A 184 -12.75 -12.33 -7.72
CA ARG A 184 -13.71 -13.09 -6.91
C ARG A 184 -13.00 -14.11 -6.01
N GLU A 185 -12.12 -14.93 -6.59
CA GLU A 185 -11.45 -16.01 -5.86
C GLU A 185 -10.65 -15.47 -4.67
N VAL A 186 -9.85 -14.44 -4.87
CA VAL A 186 -9.07 -13.86 -3.77
C VAL A 186 -9.97 -13.17 -2.75
N THR A 187 -11.05 -12.53 -3.18
CA THR A 187 -12.01 -11.87 -2.29
C THR A 187 -12.70 -12.89 -1.37
N GLU A 188 -13.15 -14.01 -1.92
CA GLU A 188 -13.79 -15.10 -1.16
C GLU A 188 -12.81 -15.77 -0.19
N ARG A 189 -11.53 -15.94 -0.57
CA ARG A 189 -10.47 -16.41 0.35
C ARG A 189 -10.27 -15.50 1.54
N LEU A 190 -10.49 -14.18 1.38
CA LEU A 190 -10.44 -13.20 2.46
C LEU A 190 -11.71 -13.18 3.32
N GLY A 191 -12.72 -13.96 2.97
CA GLY A 191 -13.97 -14.09 3.72
C GLY A 191 -14.96 -12.96 3.48
N VAL A 192 -14.91 -12.28 2.32
CA VAL A 192 -15.82 -11.19 1.96
C VAL A 192 -16.50 -11.45 0.61
N ASN A 193 -17.63 -10.76 0.35
CA ASN A 193 -18.38 -10.93 -0.88
C ASN A 193 -17.73 -10.20 -2.06
N PHE A 194 -18.04 -10.66 -3.28
CA PHE A 194 -17.63 -10.04 -4.52
C PHE A 194 -18.82 -9.78 -5.45
N ALA A 195 -18.82 -8.61 -6.09
CA ALA A 195 -19.73 -8.28 -7.17
C ALA A 195 -19.02 -7.55 -8.32
N VAL A 196 -19.57 -7.66 -9.53
CA VAL A 196 -19.26 -6.72 -10.61
C VAL A 196 -20.09 -5.43 -10.41
N PRO A 197 -19.69 -4.27 -10.97
CA PRO A 197 -20.38 -3.01 -10.71
C PRO A 197 -21.90 -3.03 -10.97
N GLU A 198 -22.34 -3.79 -12.00
CA GLU A 198 -23.74 -3.90 -12.39
C GLU A 198 -24.60 -4.74 -11.42
N ALA A 199 -23.93 -5.65 -10.69
CA ALA A 199 -24.58 -6.56 -9.73
C ALA A 199 -24.30 -6.18 -8.27
N ALA A 200 -23.56 -5.10 -8.03
CA ALA A 200 -23.23 -4.64 -6.70
C ALA A 200 -24.48 -4.11 -5.96
N ARG A 201 -24.55 -4.41 -4.66
CA ARG A 201 -25.66 -3.98 -3.81
C ARG A 201 -25.65 -2.47 -3.60
N ASP A 202 -26.78 -1.85 -3.84
CA ASP A 202 -27.02 -0.45 -3.52
C ASP A 202 -27.23 -0.22 -2.01
N GLU A 203 -27.33 1.04 -1.60
CA GLU A 203 -27.64 1.46 -0.23
C GLU A 203 -26.58 1.01 0.79
N ALA A 204 -25.30 1.14 0.45
CA ALA A 204 -24.19 0.92 1.39
C ALA A 204 -24.08 2.07 2.40
N ASP A 205 -23.96 1.73 3.69
CA ASP A 205 -23.81 2.69 4.78
C ASP A 205 -22.45 3.40 4.72
N LEU A 206 -21.45 2.72 4.14
CA LEU A 206 -20.12 3.23 3.89
C LEU A 206 -19.61 2.69 2.56
N VAL A 207 -19.03 3.57 1.73
CA VAL A 207 -18.34 3.16 0.51
C VAL A 207 -16.88 3.57 0.60
N ILE A 208 -15.96 2.65 0.27
CA ILE A 208 -14.53 2.91 0.23
C ILE A 208 -14.06 2.74 -1.21
N HIS A 209 -13.54 3.80 -1.81
CA HIS A 209 -13.06 3.80 -3.19
C HIS A 209 -11.54 3.66 -3.23
N ALA A 210 -11.06 2.65 -3.97
CA ALA A 210 -9.64 2.30 -4.10
C ALA A 210 -9.28 1.83 -5.52
N SER A 211 -10.11 2.14 -6.53
CA SER A 211 -9.89 1.67 -7.91
C SER A 211 -8.90 2.51 -8.70
N GLY A 212 -8.72 3.78 -8.35
CA GLY A 212 -7.87 4.71 -9.09
C GLY A 212 -8.42 5.16 -10.44
N CYS A 213 -9.73 4.99 -10.69
CA CYS A 213 -10.35 5.39 -11.94
C CYS A 213 -11.67 6.16 -11.74
N THR A 214 -12.02 6.98 -12.71
CA THR A 214 -13.21 7.84 -12.70
C THR A 214 -14.51 7.04 -12.59
N GLU A 215 -14.61 5.93 -13.34
CA GLU A 215 -15.78 5.06 -13.39
C GLU A 215 -16.02 4.37 -12.03
N GLY A 216 -14.93 4.00 -11.34
CA GLY A 216 -15.01 3.45 -10.00
C GLY A 216 -15.53 4.47 -8.99
N LEU A 217 -15.10 5.75 -9.08
CA LEU A 217 -15.62 6.80 -8.20
C LEU A 217 -17.11 7.07 -8.47
N ALA A 218 -17.52 7.08 -9.73
CA ALA A 218 -18.94 7.20 -10.10
C ALA A 218 -19.77 6.04 -9.54
N THR A 219 -19.24 4.80 -9.63
CA THR A 219 -19.83 3.61 -9.01
C THR A 219 -19.94 3.76 -7.50
N ALA A 220 -18.88 4.22 -6.83
CA ALA A 220 -18.88 4.43 -5.39
C ALA A 220 -19.98 5.41 -4.94
N LEU A 221 -20.15 6.53 -5.66
CA LEU A 221 -21.22 7.49 -5.37
C LEU A 221 -22.62 6.90 -5.61
N ARG A 222 -22.80 6.04 -6.62
CA ARG A 222 -24.06 5.36 -6.90
C ARG A 222 -24.48 4.40 -5.79
N LEU A 223 -23.53 3.62 -5.27
CA LEU A 223 -23.76 2.58 -4.28
C LEU A 223 -24.07 3.13 -2.86
N ALA A 224 -23.68 4.37 -2.59
CA ALA A 224 -23.79 4.99 -1.28
C ALA A 224 -25.27 5.26 -0.90
N ALA A 225 -25.66 4.90 0.30
CA ALA A 225 -26.96 5.20 0.90
C ALA A 225 -27.14 6.69 1.22
N PHE A 226 -28.28 7.08 1.72
CA PHE A 226 -28.54 8.45 2.16
C PHE A 226 -27.60 8.86 3.32
N GLU A 227 -26.96 10.02 3.19
CA GLU A 227 -25.96 10.57 4.14
C GLU A 227 -24.71 9.68 4.36
N ALA A 228 -24.46 8.71 3.49
CA ALA A 228 -23.30 7.85 3.59
C ALA A 228 -21.99 8.60 3.28
N ILE A 229 -20.90 8.04 3.80
CA ILE A 229 -19.53 8.49 3.50
C ILE A 229 -19.00 7.67 2.31
N VAL A 230 -18.44 8.36 1.32
CA VAL A 230 -17.58 7.79 0.30
C VAL A 230 -16.16 8.17 0.65
N LEU A 231 -15.36 7.21 1.13
CA LEU A 231 -13.95 7.41 1.46
C LEU A 231 -13.07 7.16 0.23
N GLU A 232 -12.35 8.19 -0.20
CA GLU A 232 -11.46 8.13 -1.35
C GLU A 232 -10.03 7.81 -0.91
N LEU A 233 -9.48 6.69 -1.40
CA LEU A 233 -8.12 6.25 -1.14
C LEU A 233 -7.19 6.37 -2.35
N SER A 234 -7.75 6.60 -3.53
CA SER A 234 -7.00 6.59 -4.76
C SER A 234 -6.12 7.83 -4.89
N TRP A 235 -4.89 7.61 -5.37
CA TRP A 235 -4.03 8.70 -5.80
C TRP A 235 -4.02 8.74 -7.33
N TYR A 236 -4.65 9.74 -7.89
CA TYR A 236 -4.83 9.87 -9.35
C TYR A 236 -3.62 10.51 -10.07
N GLY A 237 -2.64 11.00 -9.31
CA GLY A 237 -1.50 11.71 -9.90
C GLY A 237 -1.96 12.97 -10.66
N LYS A 238 -1.56 13.06 -11.93
CA LYS A 238 -1.90 14.19 -12.81
C LYS A 238 -3.27 14.05 -13.50
N LEU A 239 -3.97 12.93 -13.27
CA LEU A 239 -5.26 12.70 -13.90
C LEU A 239 -6.34 13.63 -13.32
N ALA A 240 -7.00 14.38 -14.18
CA ALA A 240 -8.22 15.09 -13.82
C ALA A 240 -9.40 14.11 -13.77
N VAL A 241 -10.13 14.12 -12.65
CA VAL A 241 -11.24 13.18 -12.39
C VAL A 241 -12.56 13.90 -12.48
N ASN A 242 -13.47 13.44 -13.35
CA ASN A 242 -14.84 13.94 -13.41
C ASN A 242 -15.69 13.25 -12.33
N VAL A 243 -16.33 14.06 -11.50
CA VAL A 243 -17.18 13.59 -10.40
C VAL A 243 -18.63 13.98 -10.66
N PRO A 244 -19.59 13.01 -10.74
CA PRO A 244 -21.00 13.29 -11.06
C PRO A 244 -21.75 13.83 -9.82
N LEU A 245 -21.47 15.07 -9.43
CA LEU A 245 -22.03 15.70 -8.23
C LEU A 245 -23.52 16.06 -8.34
N GLY A 246 -24.08 16.14 -9.55
CA GLY A 246 -25.50 16.49 -9.78
C GLY A 246 -26.49 15.36 -9.52
N GLY A 247 -26.01 14.12 -9.36
CA GLY A 247 -26.85 12.93 -9.11
C GLY A 247 -26.96 12.56 -7.63
N ALA A 248 -26.64 11.31 -7.33
CA ALA A 248 -26.72 10.73 -5.98
C ALA A 248 -25.96 11.56 -4.92
N PHE A 249 -24.81 12.11 -5.26
CA PHE A 249 -24.04 12.95 -4.35
C PHE A 249 -24.89 14.08 -3.75
N HIS A 250 -25.59 14.84 -4.60
CA HIS A 250 -26.45 15.93 -4.16
C HIS A 250 -27.75 15.44 -3.48
N SER A 251 -28.47 14.55 -4.16
CA SER A 251 -29.81 14.14 -3.70
C SER A 251 -29.79 13.29 -2.44
N ARG A 252 -28.71 12.53 -2.20
CA ARG A 252 -28.54 11.69 -1.00
C ARG A 252 -27.65 12.34 0.07
N ARG A 253 -27.24 13.60 -0.10
CA ARG A 253 -26.41 14.36 0.86
C ARG A 253 -25.11 13.61 1.23
N LEU A 254 -24.42 13.02 0.24
CA LEU A 254 -23.23 12.24 0.48
C LEU A 254 -22.04 13.08 0.93
N LEU A 255 -21.15 12.48 1.71
CA LEU A 255 -19.87 13.07 2.09
C LEU A 255 -18.73 12.35 1.32
N LEU A 256 -18.03 13.04 0.43
CA LEU A 256 -16.79 12.57 -0.18
C LEU A 256 -15.61 13.01 0.69
N LYS A 257 -14.86 12.06 1.24
CA LYS A 257 -13.75 12.28 2.17
C LYS A 257 -12.50 11.58 1.69
N SER A 258 -11.35 12.26 1.69
CA SER A 258 -10.06 11.63 1.38
C SER A 258 -9.40 11.03 2.63
N SER A 259 -8.61 9.96 2.42
CA SER A 259 -7.70 9.40 3.42
C SER A 259 -6.31 9.18 2.82
N GLN A 260 -5.27 9.52 3.59
CA GLN A 260 -3.88 9.38 3.15
C GLN A 260 -3.01 8.96 4.34
N VAL A 261 -2.25 7.87 4.16
CA VAL A 261 -1.50 7.17 5.21
C VAL A 261 -0.35 7.98 5.83
N GLY A 262 0.18 8.99 5.15
CA GLY A 262 1.25 9.84 5.66
C GLY A 262 0.89 10.57 6.97
N GLN A 263 -0.41 10.72 7.26
CA GLN A 263 -0.91 11.26 8.51
C GLN A 263 -1.79 10.21 9.22
N VAL A 264 -1.65 10.13 10.55
CA VAL A 264 -2.58 9.32 11.36
C VAL A 264 -3.95 9.98 11.31
N ALA A 265 -4.99 9.18 11.10
CA ALA A 265 -6.38 9.64 11.07
C ALA A 265 -6.69 10.60 12.23
N THR A 266 -7.40 11.69 11.93
CA THR A 266 -7.61 12.80 12.88
C THR A 266 -8.18 12.33 14.22
N ALA A 267 -9.13 11.40 14.20
CA ALA A 267 -9.75 10.85 15.40
C ALA A 267 -8.80 9.99 16.26
N GLN A 268 -7.67 9.56 15.71
CA GLN A 268 -6.73 8.66 16.38
C GLN A 268 -5.40 9.33 16.75
N ARG A 269 -5.02 10.45 16.12
CA ARG A 269 -3.69 11.05 16.26
C ARG A 269 -3.29 11.47 17.69
N SER A 270 -4.24 11.71 18.57
CA SER A 270 -3.97 12.00 19.98
C SER A 270 -3.48 10.79 20.78
N ARG A 271 -3.75 9.56 20.32
CA ARG A 271 -3.47 8.29 21.00
C ARG A 271 -2.53 7.38 20.23
N TRP A 272 -2.36 7.60 18.92
CA TRP A 272 -1.60 6.75 18.04
C TRP A 272 -0.50 7.52 17.33
N SER A 273 0.73 7.03 17.45
CA SER A 273 1.86 7.44 16.61
C SER A 273 1.87 6.63 15.30
N ARG A 274 2.62 7.10 14.29
CA ARG A 274 2.90 6.33 13.07
C ARG A 274 3.55 4.99 13.40
N ARG A 275 4.51 4.98 14.35
CA ARG A 275 5.17 3.77 14.82
C ARG A 275 4.17 2.75 15.37
N ARG A 276 3.30 3.15 16.28
CA ARG A 276 2.28 2.26 16.85
C ARG A 276 1.30 1.73 15.79
N ARG A 277 0.99 2.51 14.75
CA ARG A 277 0.12 2.08 13.66
C ARG A 277 0.78 1.02 12.77
N ILE A 278 2.03 1.18 12.36
CA ILE A 278 2.74 0.17 11.58
C ILE A 278 2.97 -1.12 12.39
N GLU A 279 3.24 -1.01 13.69
CA GLU A 279 3.37 -2.17 14.59
C GLU A 279 2.04 -2.94 14.71
N LEU A 280 0.90 -2.25 14.77
CA LEU A 280 -0.42 -2.88 14.65
C LEU A 280 -0.56 -3.60 13.29
N SER A 281 -0.21 -2.94 12.19
CA SER A 281 -0.30 -3.54 10.86
C SER A 281 0.56 -4.81 10.76
N LEU A 282 1.77 -4.80 11.31
CA LEU A 282 2.63 -5.98 11.36
C LEU A 282 2.00 -7.12 12.18
N SER A 283 1.39 -6.82 13.33
CA SER A 283 0.74 -7.84 14.17
C SER A 283 -0.46 -8.52 13.50
N LEU A 284 -1.15 -7.82 12.61
CA LEU A 284 -2.28 -8.34 11.84
C LEU A 284 -1.85 -9.27 10.69
N LEU A 285 -0.58 -9.25 10.30
CA LEU A 285 -0.05 -10.11 9.22
C LEU A 285 0.17 -11.57 9.62
N THR A 286 -0.28 -12.00 10.77
CA THR A 286 -0.26 -13.42 11.18
C THR A 286 -1.30 -14.26 10.43
N ASP A 287 -2.36 -13.66 9.88
CA ASP A 287 -3.43 -14.37 9.16
C ASP A 287 -2.93 -14.94 7.82
N PRO A 288 -2.94 -16.28 7.62
CA PRO A 288 -2.47 -16.89 6.38
C PRO A 288 -3.34 -16.59 5.16
N ALA A 289 -4.59 -16.15 5.33
CA ALA A 289 -5.44 -15.75 4.22
C ALA A 289 -4.82 -14.61 3.38
N LEU A 290 -3.98 -13.78 4.00
CA LEU A 290 -3.30 -12.66 3.34
C LEU A 290 -2.23 -13.08 2.33
N ASP A 291 -1.78 -14.35 2.34
CA ASP A 291 -0.87 -14.88 1.31
C ASP A 291 -1.50 -14.81 -0.09
N ALA A 292 -2.83 -14.87 -0.18
CA ALA A 292 -3.56 -14.71 -1.45
C ALA A 292 -3.34 -13.33 -2.12
N LEU A 293 -2.85 -12.35 -1.38
CA LEU A 293 -2.55 -11.01 -1.92
C LEU A 293 -1.15 -10.92 -2.55
N ILE A 294 -0.26 -11.89 -2.33
CA ILE A 294 1.06 -11.95 -2.96
C ILE A 294 0.93 -12.87 -4.18
N THR A 295 0.58 -12.28 -5.31
CA THR A 295 0.20 -13.05 -6.50
C THR A 295 1.36 -13.35 -7.44
N ASP A 296 2.51 -12.72 -7.23
CA ASP A 296 3.66 -12.88 -8.11
C ASP A 296 4.98 -12.59 -7.35
N ALA A 297 6.09 -13.11 -7.84
CA ALA A 297 7.41 -12.86 -7.28
C ALA A 297 8.48 -12.86 -8.38
N ALA A 298 9.55 -12.08 -8.17
CA ALA A 298 10.69 -12.02 -9.07
C ALA A 298 12.01 -11.75 -8.30
N PRO A 299 13.17 -12.13 -8.83
CA PRO A 299 14.45 -11.74 -8.25
C PRO A 299 14.69 -10.24 -8.43
N PHE A 300 15.44 -9.64 -7.52
CA PHE A 300 15.77 -8.20 -7.54
C PHE A 300 16.35 -7.73 -8.88
N ALA A 301 17.15 -8.57 -9.54
CA ALA A 301 17.71 -8.24 -10.86
C ALA A 301 16.64 -7.99 -11.93
N ALA A 302 15.44 -8.55 -11.78
CA ALA A 302 14.32 -8.36 -12.72
C ALA A 302 13.45 -7.14 -12.39
N LEU A 303 13.67 -6.47 -11.27
CA LEU A 303 12.80 -5.37 -10.80
C LEU A 303 12.56 -4.26 -11.85
N PRO A 304 13.56 -3.78 -12.62
CA PRO A 304 13.31 -2.79 -13.67
C PRO A 304 12.29 -3.25 -14.72
N ALA A 305 12.39 -4.51 -15.16
CA ALA A 305 11.46 -5.10 -16.12
C ALA A 305 10.07 -5.32 -15.53
N VAL A 306 10.00 -5.72 -14.24
CA VAL A 306 8.73 -5.87 -13.51
C VAL A 306 7.99 -4.53 -13.42
N LEU A 307 8.68 -3.44 -13.05
CA LEU A 307 8.08 -2.11 -12.97
C LEU A 307 7.55 -1.67 -14.34
N ALA A 308 8.31 -1.86 -15.41
CA ALA A 308 7.88 -1.55 -16.78
C ALA A 308 6.63 -2.35 -17.18
N ARG A 309 6.59 -3.65 -16.88
CA ARG A 309 5.42 -4.52 -17.14
C ARG A 309 4.18 -4.03 -16.36
N LEU A 310 4.31 -3.80 -15.06
CA LEU A 310 3.21 -3.38 -14.20
C LEU A 310 2.67 -1.99 -14.59
N ALA A 311 3.55 -1.10 -15.05
CA ALA A 311 3.17 0.23 -15.52
C ALA A 311 2.54 0.21 -16.91
N GLY A 312 2.87 -0.76 -17.76
CA GLY A 312 2.39 -0.83 -19.17
C GLY A 312 1.03 -1.50 -19.33
N SER A 313 0.57 -2.32 -18.39
CA SER A 313 -0.64 -3.13 -18.56
C SER A 313 -1.77 -2.74 -17.60
N THR A 314 -2.91 -2.36 -18.16
CA THR A 314 -4.16 -2.15 -17.42
C THR A 314 -4.86 -3.47 -17.07
N SER A 315 -4.61 -4.53 -17.84
CA SER A 315 -5.19 -5.87 -17.64
C SER A 315 -4.37 -6.79 -16.72
N ASP A 316 -3.25 -6.32 -16.19
CA ASP A 316 -2.42 -7.10 -15.28
C ASP A 316 -3.15 -7.32 -13.94
N LEU A 317 -3.40 -8.58 -13.61
CA LEU A 317 -4.11 -9.00 -12.39
C LEU A 317 -3.19 -9.08 -11.16
N THR A 318 -1.92 -8.74 -11.27
CA THR A 318 -0.99 -8.72 -10.14
C THR A 318 -1.51 -7.82 -9.01
N LEU A 319 -1.57 -8.36 -7.81
CA LEU A 319 -1.87 -7.59 -6.58
C LEU A 319 -0.56 -7.06 -6.00
N CYS A 320 0.00 -7.72 -5.00
CA CYS A 320 1.33 -7.42 -4.52
C CYS A 320 2.35 -8.28 -5.28
N HIS A 321 3.29 -7.65 -5.98
CA HIS A 321 4.44 -8.32 -6.58
C HIS A 321 5.58 -8.28 -5.57
N ARG A 322 6.04 -9.46 -5.11
CA ARG A 322 7.17 -9.58 -4.20
C ARG A 322 8.47 -9.61 -4.98
N ILE A 323 9.46 -8.90 -4.49
CA ILE A 323 10.84 -8.95 -5.00
C ILE A 323 11.70 -9.70 -3.98
N ASP A 324 12.41 -10.72 -4.46
CA ASP A 324 13.28 -11.59 -3.65
C ASP A 324 14.75 -11.20 -3.84
N TYR A 325 15.48 -11.08 -2.73
CA TYR A 325 16.89 -10.71 -2.70
C TYR A 325 17.72 -11.91 -2.25
N THR A 326 18.60 -12.37 -3.11
CA THR A 326 19.55 -13.48 -2.85
C THR A 326 20.78 -12.99 -2.11
#